data_0fdd345f7c34bd35bc072ee595b5b890
#
_entry.id   0fdd345f7c34bd35bc072ee595b5b890
#
_cell.length_a   1.000
_cell.length_b   1.000
_cell.length_c   1.000
_cell.angle_alpha   90.00
_cell.angle_beta   90.00
_cell.angle_gamma   90.00
#
_symmetry.space_group_name_H-M   'P 1'
#
loop_
_entity.id
_entity.type
_entity.pdbx_description
1 polymer ?
#
loop_
_entity_poly.entity_id
_entity_poly.type
_entity_poly.pdbx_seq_one_letter_code
_entity_poly.pdbx_strand_id
1 'polypeptide(L)'
;MTPTREQMRAWFDTFNRQYFNGELPLPRLALGSSRTRLGSMSCRRRRTLTGWKFSDFAIRLSTYYDCTESEMQTVLLHEMIHYYIAWKGIRDDAPHGSVFRSIMNRLNTRHGWDISVSASMRGRKTAAPHNDRRPRLVLALENSRGECFLTVVNPRYAAQLKSRLKNAADATQRAWFVSIDPFFSDFTTVRSLRARKVKREVFDEKIACGTMVDI
;
A
#
# COMPACT_ATOMS: atom_id res chain seq x y z
N MET A 1 0.34 -4.76 -15.42
CA MET A 1 0.68 -6.20 -15.25
C MET A 1 0.76 -6.56 -13.77
N THR A 2 0.30 -7.75 -13.36
CA THR A 2 0.45 -8.24 -11.98
C THR A 2 1.46 -9.39 -11.99
N PRO A 3 2.66 -9.24 -11.42
CA PRO A 3 3.65 -10.30 -11.40
C PRO A 3 3.22 -11.44 -10.49
N THR A 4 3.70 -12.66 -10.76
CA THR A 4 3.60 -13.78 -9.82
C THR A 4 4.78 -13.76 -8.85
N ARG A 5 4.70 -14.56 -7.77
CA ARG A 5 5.85 -14.71 -6.85
C ARG A 5 7.03 -15.38 -7.52
N GLU A 6 6.77 -16.31 -8.43
CA GLU A 6 7.78 -17.03 -9.22
C GLU A 6 8.52 -16.06 -10.14
N GLN A 7 7.80 -15.18 -10.84
CA GLN A 7 8.40 -14.12 -11.65
C GLN A 7 9.26 -13.18 -10.80
N MET A 8 8.73 -12.72 -9.66
CA MET A 8 9.47 -11.87 -8.73
C MET A 8 10.76 -12.55 -8.23
N ARG A 9 10.71 -13.87 -7.97
CA ARG A 9 11.89 -14.66 -7.59
C ARG A 9 12.89 -14.75 -8.74
N ALA A 10 12.45 -15.03 -9.94
CA ALA A 10 13.32 -15.10 -11.12
C ALA A 10 14.05 -13.78 -11.37
N TRP A 11 13.35 -12.65 -11.24
CA TRP A 11 13.97 -11.32 -11.33
C TRP A 11 15.00 -11.10 -10.20
N PHE A 12 14.63 -11.43 -8.95
CA PHE A 12 15.55 -11.32 -7.82
C PHE A 12 16.84 -12.13 -8.06
N ASP A 13 16.73 -13.39 -8.44
CA ASP A 13 17.87 -14.28 -8.68
C ASP A 13 18.76 -13.74 -9.83
N THR A 14 18.15 -13.20 -10.88
CA THR A 14 18.87 -12.58 -12.00
C THR A 14 19.61 -11.33 -11.55
N PHE A 15 18.93 -10.40 -10.88
CA PHE A 15 19.55 -9.15 -10.42
C PHE A 15 20.59 -9.37 -9.34
N ASN A 16 20.37 -10.34 -8.46
CA ASN A 16 21.36 -10.71 -7.46
C ASN A 16 22.68 -11.14 -8.12
N ARG A 17 22.62 -12.01 -9.11
CA ARG A 17 23.81 -12.44 -9.86
C ARG A 17 24.47 -11.30 -10.63
N GLN A 18 23.66 -10.46 -11.30
CA GLN A 18 24.19 -9.42 -12.19
C GLN A 18 24.74 -8.21 -11.44
N TYR A 19 24.12 -7.81 -10.32
CA TYR A 19 24.39 -6.52 -9.69
C TYR A 19 24.88 -6.61 -8.26
N PHE A 20 24.72 -7.76 -7.60
CA PHE A 20 25.07 -7.98 -6.19
C PHE A 20 25.98 -9.21 -5.98
N ASN A 21 26.68 -9.65 -7.03
CA ASN A 21 27.63 -10.78 -7.04
C ASN A 21 27.03 -12.11 -6.55
N GLY A 22 25.72 -12.29 -6.59
CA GLY A 22 25.04 -13.47 -6.06
C GLY A 22 25.05 -13.59 -4.54
N GLU A 23 25.50 -12.56 -3.82
CA GLU A 23 25.74 -12.63 -2.37
C GLU A 23 24.46 -12.54 -1.53
N LEU A 24 23.37 -12.00 -2.06
CA LEU A 24 22.15 -11.79 -1.29
C LEU A 24 21.41 -13.10 -1.06
N PRO A 25 21.19 -13.54 0.20
CA PRO A 25 20.27 -14.63 0.47
C PRO A 25 18.86 -14.28 -0.02
N LEU A 26 18.09 -15.28 -0.41
CA LEU A 26 16.71 -15.04 -0.85
C LEU A 26 15.87 -14.51 0.32
N PRO A 27 15.32 -13.27 0.25
CA PRO A 27 14.44 -12.75 1.29
C PRO A 27 13.02 -13.32 1.11
N ARG A 28 12.15 -13.10 2.07
CA ARG A 28 10.74 -13.40 1.87
C ARG A 28 10.16 -12.45 0.82
N LEU A 29 9.79 -12.98 -0.33
CA LEU A 29 9.13 -12.25 -1.40
C LEU A 29 7.61 -12.28 -1.23
N ALA A 30 6.95 -11.14 -1.37
CA ALA A 30 5.50 -11.03 -1.22
C ALA A 30 4.90 -9.99 -2.18
N LEU A 31 3.66 -10.22 -2.56
CA LEU A 31 2.84 -9.25 -3.25
C LEU A 31 1.84 -8.64 -2.27
N GLY A 32 1.42 -7.41 -2.51
CA GLY A 32 0.46 -6.70 -1.68
C GLY A 32 -0.29 -5.65 -2.48
N SER A 33 -1.22 -4.94 -1.83
CA SER A 33 -2.07 -3.91 -2.44
C SER A 33 -1.86 -2.54 -1.79
N SER A 34 -0.60 -2.15 -1.57
CA SER A 34 -0.30 -0.83 -1.00
C SER A 34 -0.67 0.28 -1.97
N ARG A 35 -1.34 1.32 -1.45
CA ARG A 35 -1.73 2.52 -2.20
C ARG A 35 -0.72 3.66 -2.08
N THR A 36 0.20 3.55 -1.15
CA THR A 36 1.13 4.64 -0.80
C THR A 36 2.54 4.39 -1.31
N ARG A 37 2.85 3.16 -1.76
CA ARG A 37 4.18 2.80 -2.26
C ARG A 37 4.09 1.60 -3.20
N LEU A 38 4.98 1.56 -4.20
CA LEU A 38 5.07 0.45 -5.16
C LEU A 38 5.85 -0.74 -4.61
N GLY A 39 6.83 -0.48 -3.75
CA GLY A 39 7.64 -1.49 -3.10
C GLY A 39 7.88 -1.19 -1.63
N SER A 40 8.40 -2.16 -0.91
CA SER A 40 8.93 -1.98 0.44
C SER A 40 9.88 -3.13 0.81
N MET A 41 11.03 -2.77 1.34
CA MET A 41 11.92 -3.67 2.07
C MET A 41 11.66 -3.55 3.57
N SER A 42 11.65 -4.64 4.28
CA SER A 42 11.53 -4.69 5.73
C SER A 42 12.44 -5.76 6.31
N CYS A 43 12.93 -5.52 7.53
CA CYS A 43 13.74 -6.49 8.28
C CYS A 43 13.47 -6.35 9.78
N ARG A 44 13.80 -7.38 10.54
CA ARG A 44 13.86 -7.31 11.98
C ARG A 44 15.21 -6.72 12.39
N ARG A 45 15.20 -5.76 13.30
CA ARG A 45 16.40 -5.14 13.86
C ARG A 45 16.51 -5.47 15.34
N ARG A 46 17.65 -6.01 15.76
CA ARG A 46 17.96 -6.31 17.16
C ARG A 46 19.28 -5.65 17.55
N ARG A 47 19.31 -4.99 18.70
CA ARG A 47 20.54 -4.46 19.29
C ARG A 47 21.35 -5.60 19.91
N THR A 48 22.65 -5.62 19.64
CA THR A 48 23.62 -6.55 20.21
C THR A 48 24.75 -5.75 20.88
N LEU A 49 25.64 -6.41 21.59
CA LEU A 49 26.81 -5.77 22.21
C LEU A 49 27.73 -5.10 21.16
N THR A 50 27.78 -5.65 19.96
CA THR A 50 28.63 -5.18 18.86
C THR A 50 27.92 -4.24 17.89
N GLY A 51 26.65 -3.86 18.16
CA GLY A 51 25.87 -3.01 17.28
C GLY A 51 24.49 -3.55 16.92
N TRP A 52 24.03 -3.25 15.72
CA TRP A 52 22.73 -3.70 15.24
C TRP A 52 22.87 -4.94 14.34
N LYS A 53 22.05 -5.97 14.62
CA LYS A 53 21.91 -7.15 13.76
C LYS A 53 20.56 -7.09 13.05
N PHE A 54 20.59 -7.34 11.75
CA PHE A 54 19.40 -7.38 10.90
C PHE A 54 19.10 -8.83 10.48
N SER A 55 17.83 -9.21 10.49
CA SER A 55 17.34 -10.54 10.12
C SER A 55 15.91 -10.46 9.54
N ASP A 56 15.36 -11.58 9.11
CA ASP A 56 13.97 -11.70 8.64
C ASP A 56 13.63 -10.70 7.51
N PHE A 57 14.52 -10.61 6.54
CA PHE A 57 14.35 -9.71 5.41
C PHE A 57 13.15 -10.10 4.55
N ALA A 58 12.37 -9.11 4.16
CA ALA A 58 11.27 -9.28 3.25
C ALA A 58 11.18 -8.11 2.26
N ILE A 59 10.94 -8.45 0.99
CA ILE A 59 10.63 -7.48 -0.07
C ILE A 59 9.20 -7.71 -0.52
N ARG A 60 8.43 -6.63 -0.60
CA ARG A 60 7.04 -6.66 -1.06
C ARG A 60 6.86 -5.69 -2.21
N LEU A 61 6.20 -6.13 -3.29
CA LEU A 61 5.75 -5.27 -4.38
C LEU A 61 4.25 -5.06 -4.30
N SER A 62 3.79 -3.86 -4.64
CA SER A 62 2.37 -3.54 -4.71
C SER A 62 1.83 -3.87 -6.09
N THR A 63 0.71 -4.59 -6.12
CA THR A 63 -0.07 -4.87 -7.32
C THR A 63 -1.28 -3.95 -7.46
N TYR A 64 -1.35 -2.90 -6.63
CA TYR A 64 -2.48 -1.96 -6.64
C TYR A 64 -2.51 -1.08 -7.89
N TYR A 65 -1.33 -0.69 -8.39
CA TYR A 65 -1.21 0.12 -9.60
C TYR A 65 -0.93 -0.74 -10.82
N ASP A 66 -1.45 -0.29 -11.96
CA ASP A 66 -1.11 -0.89 -13.25
C ASP A 66 0.31 -0.44 -13.64
N CYS A 67 1.24 -1.34 -13.50
CA CYS A 67 2.64 -1.13 -13.81
C CYS A 67 3.07 -2.07 -14.94
N THR A 68 4.00 -1.61 -15.75
CA THR A 68 4.70 -2.46 -16.71
C THR A 68 5.64 -3.43 -16.00
N GLU A 69 6.12 -4.44 -16.69
CA GLU A 69 7.12 -5.36 -16.15
C GLU A 69 8.40 -4.62 -15.78
N SER A 70 8.89 -3.74 -16.65
CA SER A 70 10.09 -2.93 -16.42
C SER A 70 9.95 -2.03 -15.19
N GLU A 71 8.79 -1.40 -14.98
CA GLU A 71 8.53 -0.62 -13.75
C GLU A 71 8.58 -1.48 -12.50
N MET A 72 7.99 -2.68 -12.52
CA MET A 72 8.02 -3.62 -11.38
C MET A 72 9.44 -4.12 -11.09
N GLN A 73 10.23 -4.38 -12.13
CA GLN A 73 11.64 -4.74 -12.01
C GLN A 73 12.47 -3.59 -11.42
N THR A 74 12.24 -2.36 -11.88
CA THR A 74 12.88 -1.16 -11.34
C THR A 74 12.57 -0.97 -9.86
N VAL A 75 11.30 -1.18 -9.46
CA VAL A 75 10.90 -1.14 -8.04
C VAL A 75 11.57 -2.25 -7.24
N LEU A 76 11.64 -3.47 -7.78
CA LEU A 76 12.36 -4.57 -7.12
C LEU A 76 13.83 -4.24 -6.90
N LEU A 77 14.52 -3.68 -7.90
CA LEU A 77 15.91 -3.24 -7.77
C LEU A 77 16.08 -2.16 -6.70
N HIS A 78 15.17 -1.19 -6.62
CA HIS A 78 15.17 -0.19 -5.56
C HIS A 78 15.14 -0.84 -4.17
N GLU A 79 14.23 -1.80 -3.96
CA GLU A 79 14.13 -2.54 -2.68
C GLU A 79 15.34 -3.46 -2.43
N MET A 80 15.95 -3.99 -3.50
CA MET A 80 17.18 -4.78 -3.40
C MET A 80 18.38 -3.94 -2.98
N ILE A 81 18.47 -2.67 -3.37
CA ILE A 81 19.52 -1.76 -2.87
C ILE A 81 19.36 -1.56 -1.36
N HIS A 82 18.14 -1.31 -0.86
CA HIS A 82 17.88 -1.23 0.58
C HIS A 82 18.26 -2.53 1.29
N TYR A 83 17.89 -3.66 0.70
CA TYR A 83 18.22 -4.97 1.25
C TYR A 83 19.73 -5.18 1.33
N TYR A 84 20.48 -4.89 0.27
CA TYR A 84 21.93 -5.02 0.21
C TYR A 84 22.62 -4.19 1.29
N ILE A 85 22.24 -2.91 1.43
CA ILE A 85 22.80 -2.01 2.45
C ILE A 85 22.55 -2.56 3.86
N ALA A 86 21.31 -2.97 4.16
CA ALA A 86 20.95 -3.51 5.46
C ALA A 86 21.61 -4.87 5.74
N TRP A 87 21.68 -5.75 4.74
CA TRP A 87 22.29 -7.07 4.88
C TRP A 87 23.80 -7.00 5.11
N LYS A 88 24.48 -6.12 4.39
CA LYS A 88 25.92 -5.84 4.58
C LYS A 88 26.22 -5.06 5.88
N GLY A 89 25.19 -4.53 6.57
CA GLY A 89 25.37 -3.67 7.73
C GLY A 89 26.04 -2.34 7.40
N ILE A 90 25.94 -1.90 6.15
CA ILE A 90 26.52 -0.63 5.71
C ILE A 90 25.75 0.52 6.36
N ARG A 91 26.47 1.48 6.94
CA ARG A 91 25.87 2.67 7.50
C ARG A 91 25.66 3.70 6.40
N ASP A 92 24.42 4.12 6.21
CA ASP A 92 24.08 5.24 5.33
C ASP A 92 23.54 6.40 6.15
N ASP A 93 23.68 7.62 5.67
CA ASP A 93 23.30 8.86 6.36
C ASP A 93 21.77 9.09 6.35
N ALA A 94 21.08 8.48 5.40
CA ALA A 94 19.61 8.50 5.28
C ALA A 94 19.09 7.24 4.58
N PRO A 95 17.78 6.97 4.57
CA PRO A 95 17.22 5.82 3.81
C PRO A 95 17.61 5.80 2.33
N HIS A 96 17.74 6.99 1.71
CA HIS A 96 18.28 7.17 0.37
C HIS A 96 19.51 8.09 0.40
N GLY A 97 20.45 7.76 1.27
CA GLY A 97 21.67 8.53 1.49
C GLY A 97 22.71 8.36 0.39
N SER A 98 23.94 8.72 0.70
CA SER A 98 25.05 8.71 -0.25
C SER A 98 25.35 7.32 -0.80
N VAL A 99 25.28 6.29 0.04
CA VAL A 99 25.54 4.89 -0.37
C VAL A 99 24.44 4.39 -1.29
N PHE A 100 23.16 4.60 -0.91
CA PHE A 100 22.03 4.22 -1.76
C PHE A 100 22.13 4.88 -3.14
N ARG A 101 22.35 6.20 -3.16
CA ARG A 101 22.45 6.97 -4.42
C ARG A 101 23.64 6.54 -5.28
N SER A 102 24.76 6.20 -4.69
CA SER A 102 25.92 5.69 -5.42
C SER A 102 25.60 4.38 -6.15
N ILE A 103 24.95 3.43 -5.48
CA ILE A 103 24.55 2.15 -6.09
C ILE A 103 23.48 2.40 -7.17
N MET A 104 22.46 3.20 -6.86
CA MET A 104 21.39 3.59 -7.79
C MET A 104 21.96 4.22 -9.08
N ASN A 105 22.83 5.22 -8.93
CA ASN A 105 23.43 5.90 -10.08
C ASN A 105 24.28 4.94 -10.92
N ARG A 106 25.04 4.04 -10.28
CA ARG A 106 25.80 3.02 -11.00
C ARG A 106 24.90 2.10 -11.83
N LEU A 107 23.75 1.65 -11.27
CA LEU A 107 22.79 0.83 -12.00
C LEU A 107 22.14 1.58 -13.15
N ASN A 108 21.76 2.84 -12.92
CA ASN A 108 21.16 3.68 -13.95
C ASN A 108 22.13 3.95 -15.10
N THR A 109 23.37 4.37 -14.80
CA THR A 109 24.34 4.77 -15.82
C THR A 109 24.96 3.60 -16.57
N ARG A 110 25.22 2.48 -15.89
CA ARG A 110 25.92 1.34 -16.54
C ARG A 110 24.96 0.31 -17.13
N HIS A 111 23.74 0.24 -16.65
CA HIS A 111 22.80 -0.83 -17.03
C HIS A 111 21.46 -0.30 -17.55
N GLY A 112 21.33 1.03 -17.71
CA GLY A 112 20.15 1.66 -18.32
C GLY A 112 18.87 1.57 -17.48
N TRP A 113 18.99 1.36 -16.17
CA TRP A 113 17.85 1.41 -15.27
C TRP A 113 17.39 2.86 -15.02
N ASP A 114 16.16 3.05 -14.60
CA ASP A 114 15.59 4.34 -14.18
C ASP A 114 15.11 4.27 -12.73
N ILE A 115 16.04 3.90 -11.83
CA ILE A 115 15.76 3.82 -10.41
C ILE A 115 15.77 5.23 -9.83
N SER A 116 14.75 5.59 -9.06
CA SER A 116 14.63 6.89 -8.39
C SER A 116 14.43 6.74 -6.89
N VAL A 117 14.75 7.78 -6.12
CA VAL A 117 14.58 7.79 -4.65
C VAL A 117 13.13 7.90 -4.22
N SER A 118 12.25 8.36 -5.09
CA SER A 118 10.81 8.49 -4.83
C SER A 118 10.00 8.25 -6.11
N ALA A 119 8.88 7.55 -5.96
CA ALA A 119 7.91 7.38 -7.03
C ALA A 119 6.64 8.15 -6.67
N SER A 120 6.20 9.07 -7.53
CA SER A 120 4.91 9.72 -7.37
C SER A 120 3.79 8.72 -7.65
N MET A 121 2.85 8.62 -6.71
CA MET A 121 1.62 7.82 -6.90
C MET A 121 0.51 8.64 -7.56
N ARG A 122 0.69 9.96 -7.67
CA ARG A 122 -0.33 10.87 -8.21
C ARG A 122 -0.52 10.63 -9.71
N GLY A 123 -1.77 10.38 -10.11
CA GLY A 123 -2.12 10.15 -11.52
C GLY A 123 -1.82 8.74 -12.05
N ARG A 124 -1.25 7.83 -11.24
CA ARG A 124 -1.07 6.44 -11.67
C ARG A 124 -2.41 5.74 -11.80
N LYS A 125 -2.59 5.02 -12.92
CA LYS A 125 -3.74 4.14 -13.10
C LYS A 125 -3.67 3.00 -12.08
N THR A 126 -4.79 2.67 -11.48
CA THR A 126 -4.91 1.44 -10.70
C THR A 126 -4.90 0.24 -11.64
N ALA A 127 -4.29 -0.85 -11.24
CA ALA A 127 -4.51 -2.13 -11.90
C ALA A 127 -6.02 -2.38 -11.97
N ALA A 128 -6.49 -3.02 -13.07
CA ALA A 128 -7.91 -3.25 -13.31
C ALA A 128 -8.62 -3.65 -12.02
N PRO A 129 -9.85 -3.21 -11.80
CA PRO A 129 -10.47 -3.26 -10.49
C PRO A 129 -10.26 -4.66 -9.94
N HIS A 130 -9.49 -4.75 -8.86
CA HIS A 130 -9.47 -5.98 -8.08
C HIS A 130 -10.94 -6.26 -7.84
N ASN A 131 -11.42 -7.39 -8.31
CA ASN A 131 -12.75 -7.90 -8.03
C ASN A 131 -12.81 -8.20 -6.52
N ASP A 132 -12.44 -7.19 -5.74
CA ASP A 132 -12.31 -7.20 -4.29
C ASP A 132 -13.72 -7.06 -3.71
N ARG A 133 -14.42 -8.20 -3.75
CA ARG A 133 -15.75 -8.38 -3.20
C ARG A 133 -15.74 -8.67 -1.70
N ARG A 134 -14.67 -8.33 -1.00
CA ARG A 134 -14.66 -8.45 0.46
C ARG A 134 -15.76 -7.58 1.06
N PRO A 135 -16.58 -8.14 1.97
CA PRO A 135 -17.60 -7.34 2.64
C PRO A 135 -16.96 -6.20 3.43
N ARG A 136 -17.49 -5.01 3.24
CA ARG A 136 -17.08 -3.79 3.95
C ARG A 136 -18.24 -3.17 4.68
N LEU A 137 -18.03 -2.84 5.94
CA LEU A 137 -18.99 -2.08 6.71
C LEU A 137 -18.89 -0.61 6.28
N VAL A 138 -20.00 -0.08 5.80
CA VAL A 138 -20.10 1.29 5.28
C VAL A 138 -21.06 2.08 6.17
N LEU A 139 -20.68 3.32 6.44
CA LEU A 139 -21.53 4.32 7.09
C LEU A 139 -21.83 5.41 6.09
N ALA A 140 -23.12 5.69 5.91
CA ALA A 140 -23.66 6.79 5.13
C ALA A 140 -24.08 7.94 6.04
N LEU A 141 -23.58 9.14 5.74
CA LEU A 141 -23.83 10.36 6.50
C LEU A 141 -24.36 11.46 5.58
N GLU A 142 -25.20 12.31 6.12
CA GLU A 142 -25.64 13.54 5.47
C GLU A 142 -25.46 14.69 6.46
N ASN A 143 -24.96 15.83 6.01
CA ASN A 143 -24.88 17.01 6.86
C ASN A 143 -26.13 17.90 6.77
N SER A 144 -26.19 18.96 7.58
CA SER A 144 -27.31 19.94 7.60
C SER A 144 -27.51 20.65 6.26
N ARG A 145 -26.49 20.67 5.38
CA ARG A 145 -26.57 21.27 4.04
C ARG A 145 -27.00 20.28 2.95
N GLY A 146 -27.37 19.05 3.32
CA GLY A 146 -27.76 18.00 2.38
C GLY A 146 -26.59 17.40 1.62
N GLU A 147 -25.33 17.64 2.06
CA GLU A 147 -24.17 17.02 1.44
C GLU A 147 -24.01 15.57 1.92
N CYS A 148 -23.70 14.67 1.00
CA CYS A 148 -23.68 13.23 1.21
C CYS A 148 -22.24 12.71 1.34
N PHE A 149 -22.04 11.82 2.30
CA PHE A 149 -20.73 11.25 2.59
C PHE A 149 -20.82 9.75 2.82
N LEU A 150 -19.85 9.01 2.29
CA LEU A 150 -19.68 7.57 2.53
C LEU A 150 -18.32 7.30 3.16
N THR A 151 -18.27 6.34 4.06
CA THR A 151 -17.01 5.89 4.67
C THR A 151 -17.02 4.39 4.96
N VAL A 152 -15.89 3.72 4.72
CA VAL A 152 -15.69 2.32 5.12
C VAL A 152 -15.13 2.30 6.54
N VAL A 153 -15.85 1.67 7.44
CA VAL A 153 -15.54 1.66 8.88
C VAL A 153 -14.93 0.32 9.29
N ASN A 154 -13.91 0.37 10.15
CA ASN A 154 -13.42 -0.83 10.80
C ASN A 154 -14.49 -1.33 11.81
N PRO A 155 -15.02 -2.56 11.65
CA PRO A 155 -16.12 -3.07 12.50
C PRO A 155 -15.86 -2.97 14.01
N ARG A 156 -14.60 -3.09 14.44
CA ARG A 156 -14.22 -2.96 15.86
C ARG A 156 -14.50 -1.59 16.46
N TYR A 157 -14.63 -0.57 15.63
CA TYR A 157 -14.85 0.82 16.04
C TYR A 157 -16.27 1.32 15.73
N ALA A 158 -17.13 0.48 15.15
CA ALA A 158 -18.45 0.88 14.68
C ALA A 158 -19.33 1.43 15.82
N ALA A 159 -19.45 0.70 16.94
CA ALA A 159 -20.24 1.13 18.11
C ALA A 159 -19.72 2.46 18.68
N GLN A 160 -18.39 2.63 18.78
CA GLN A 160 -17.78 3.89 19.22
C GLN A 160 -18.12 5.06 18.28
N LEU A 161 -18.09 4.81 16.98
CA LEU A 161 -18.41 5.83 15.98
C LEU A 161 -19.92 6.19 16.01
N LYS A 162 -20.79 5.19 16.17
CA LYS A 162 -22.24 5.41 16.36
C LYS A 162 -22.53 6.29 17.57
N SER A 163 -21.86 6.02 18.69
CA SER A 163 -21.99 6.84 19.91
C SER A 163 -21.53 8.28 19.69
N ARG A 164 -20.40 8.49 19.02
CA ARG A 164 -19.88 9.83 18.70
C ARG A 164 -20.80 10.62 17.76
N LEU A 165 -21.44 9.95 16.82
CA LEU A 165 -22.38 10.59 15.88
C LEU A 165 -23.62 11.16 16.57
N LYS A 166 -24.07 10.56 17.69
CA LYS A 166 -25.19 11.12 18.47
C LYS A 166 -24.91 12.54 18.97
N ASN A 167 -23.65 12.89 19.16
CA ASN A 167 -23.20 14.20 19.66
C ASN A 167 -22.66 15.12 18.54
N ALA A 168 -22.70 14.68 17.29
CA ALA A 168 -22.21 15.47 16.16
C ALA A 168 -23.34 16.38 15.64
N ALA A 169 -23.23 17.68 15.92
CA ALA A 169 -24.27 18.67 15.60
C ALA A 169 -24.58 18.82 14.11
N ASP A 170 -23.65 18.44 13.22
CA ASP A 170 -23.75 18.68 11.77
C ASP A 170 -23.72 17.40 10.92
N ALA A 171 -23.89 16.24 11.52
CA ALA A 171 -23.85 14.97 10.77
C ALA A 171 -25.01 14.07 11.17
N THR A 172 -25.96 13.87 10.26
CA THR A 172 -27.03 12.91 10.43
C THR A 172 -26.64 11.56 9.86
N GLN A 173 -26.69 10.53 10.70
CA GLN A 173 -26.55 9.16 10.24
C GLN A 173 -27.76 8.79 9.38
N ARG A 174 -27.52 8.31 8.15
CA ARG A 174 -28.57 7.80 7.25
C ARG A 174 -28.66 6.29 7.29
N ALA A 175 -27.52 5.62 7.17
CA ALA A 175 -27.52 4.16 7.10
C ALA A 175 -26.17 3.56 7.56
N TRP A 176 -26.26 2.35 8.10
CA TRP A 176 -25.14 1.41 8.18
C TRP A 176 -25.47 0.22 7.29
N PHE A 177 -24.55 -0.16 6.44
CA PHE A 177 -24.75 -1.30 5.53
C PHE A 177 -23.44 -2.02 5.23
N VAL A 178 -23.56 -3.28 4.84
CA VAL A 178 -22.42 -4.07 4.31
C VAL A 178 -22.52 -4.06 2.80
N SER A 179 -21.40 -3.78 2.15
CA SER A 179 -21.30 -3.81 0.70
C SER A 179 -20.08 -4.60 0.24
N ILE A 180 -20.27 -5.36 -0.85
CA ILE A 180 -19.20 -6.03 -1.60
C ILE A 180 -18.86 -5.29 -2.89
N ASP A 181 -19.45 -4.10 -3.10
CA ASP A 181 -19.26 -3.31 -4.31
C ASP A 181 -17.79 -2.87 -4.43
N PRO A 182 -17.15 -3.12 -5.60
CA PRO A 182 -15.80 -2.65 -5.90
C PRO A 182 -15.61 -1.13 -5.75
N PHE A 183 -16.67 -0.33 -5.84
CA PHE A 183 -16.65 1.11 -5.56
C PHE A 183 -15.96 1.44 -4.22
N PHE A 184 -16.17 0.60 -3.21
CA PHE A 184 -15.57 0.78 -1.89
C PHE A 184 -14.14 0.25 -1.78
N SER A 185 -13.60 -0.37 -2.82
CA SER A 185 -12.22 -0.87 -2.82
C SER A 185 -11.20 0.23 -2.58
N ASP A 186 -11.50 1.45 -3.03
CA ASP A 186 -10.64 2.64 -2.92
C ASP A 186 -10.85 3.46 -1.66
N PHE A 187 -11.75 3.04 -0.79
CA PHE A 187 -11.97 3.71 0.49
C PHE A 187 -10.97 3.23 1.53
N THR A 188 -10.38 4.17 2.25
CA THR A 188 -9.59 3.86 3.44
C THR A 188 -10.52 3.40 4.55
N THR A 189 -10.25 2.23 5.14
CA THR A 189 -10.98 1.77 6.33
C THR A 189 -10.63 2.64 7.53
N VAL A 190 -11.61 3.37 8.05
CA VAL A 190 -11.40 4.36 9.11
C VAL A 190 -11.70 3.81 10.51
N ARG A 191 -11.11 4.47 11.51
CA ARG A 191 -11.34 4.26 12.95
C ARG A 191 -11.93 5.51 13.63
N SER A 192 -12.12 6.57 12.86
CA SER A 192 -12.61 7.87 13.28
C SER A 192 -13.54 8.45 12.21
N LEU A 193 -14.30 9.50 12.53
CA LEU A 193 -15.21 10.18 11.61
C LEU A 193 -14.41 10.89 10.51
N ARG A 194 -14.10 10.15 9.46
CA ARG A 194 -13.56 10.66 8.20
C ARG A 194 -14.38 10.04 7.10
N ALA A 195 -15.02 10.87 6.28
CA ALA A 195 -15.86 10.40 5.20
C ALA A 195 -15.52 11.12 3.90
N ARG A 196 -15.79 10.46 2.79
CA ARG A 196 -15.59 10.98 1.44
C ARG A 196 -16.92 11.55 0.95
N LYS A 197 -16.91 12.81 0.53
CA LYS A 197 -18.06 13.44 -0.12
C LYS A 197 -18.34 12.73 -1.45
N VAL A 198 -19.61 12.44 -1.70
CA VAL A 198 -20.10 11.81 -2.93
C VAL A 198 -21.31 12.59 -3.46
N LYS A 199 -21.65 12.37 -4.73
CA LYS A 199 -22.88 12.92 -5.31
C LYS A 199 -24.11 12.21 -4.74
N ARG A 200 -25.26 12.89 -4.70
CA ARG A 200 -26.51 12.35 -4.19
C ARG A 200 -26.89 11.04 -4.88
N GLU A 201 -26.81 11.00 -6.20
CA GLU A 201 -27.19 9.82 -6.98
C GLU A 201 -26.35 8.58 -6.58
N VAL A 202 -25.02 8.77 -6.41
CA VAL A 202 -24.12 7.71 -5.95
C VAL A 202 -24.43 7.28 -4.52
N PHE A 203 -24.76 8.25 -3.66
CA PHE A 203 -25.08 7.98 -2.27
C PHE A 203 -26.31 7.08 -2.15
N ASP A 204 -27.39 7.45 -2.83
CA ASP A 204 -28.66 6.72 -2.80
C ASP A 204 -28.52 5.33 -3.46
N GLU A 205 -27.82 5.24 -4.61
CA GLU A 205 -27.51 3.97 -5.29
C GLU A 205 -26.75 3.00 -4.36
N LYS A 206 -25.70 3.48 -3.68
CA LYS A 206 -24.87 2.59 -2.84
C LYS A 206 -25.59 2.15 -1.58
N ILE A 207 -26.47 2.95 -1.02
CA ILE A 207 -27.34 2.54 0.09
C ILE A 207 -28.34 1.49 -0.39
N ALA A 208 -29.00 1.70 -1.54
CA ALA A 208 -29.99 0.76 -2.08
C ALA A 208 -29.38 -0.62 -2.42
N CYS A 209 -28.11 -0.66 -2.88
CA CYS A 209 -27.40 -1.90 -3.22
C CYS A 209 -26.73 -2.59 -2.02
N GLY A 210 -26.73 -1.96 -0.85
CA GLY A 210 -26.11 -2.48 0.37
C GLY A 210 -27.04 -3.33 1.22
N THR A 211 -26.47 -4.27 1.99
CA THR A 211 -27.23 -5.00 3.01
C THR A 211 -27.24 -4.19 4.30
N MET A 212 -28.40 -3.68 4.69
CA MET A 212 -28.56 -2.88 5.91
C MET A 212 -28.21 -3.67 7.15
N VAL A 213 -27.52 -3.01 8.10
CA VAL A 213 -27.13 -3.60 9.38
C VAL A 213 -27.37 -2.63 10.53
N ASP A 214 -27.74 -3.17 11.68
CA ASP A 214 -27.75 -2.45 12.94
C ASP A 214 -26.40 -2.61 13.65
N ILE A 215 -25.90 -1.49 14.23
CA ILE A 215 -24.61 -1.43 14.93
C ILE A 215 -24.85 -1.19 16.42
#